data_87982b2b1849342a535df0d9a533c31e
#
_entry.id   87982b2b1849342a535df0d9a533c31e
#
_cell.length_a   1.000
_cell.length_b   1.000
_cell.length_c   1.000
_cell.angle_alpha   90.00
_cell.angle_beta   90.00
_cell.angle_gamma   90.00
#
_symmetry.space_group_name_H-M   'P 1'
#
loop_
_entity.id
_entity.type
_entity.pdbx_description
1 polymer ?
#
loop_
_entity_poly.entity_id
_entity_poly.type
_entity_poly.pdbx_seq_one_letter_code
_entity_poly.pdbx_strand_id
1 'polypeptide(L)'
;MAAAAMAAALRACAAAVARQDAAWRAALAAWAPLLGALGGLAAQMRAARRLAWGGSPLGAFGGLRARLWRKQRGAAEAALEQLGGRRAELRAVRDAVAAAVGAVLRLYEERAAELGLAAALRRGPRCPSLAEALEGLQDVERHYRHLYLESKLLLLRVSCDSLAEMEALPQSWERILERYKPDVVQVRVVLLTRLLRENSVH
;
A
#
# COMPACT_ATOMS: atom_id res chain seq x y z
N MET A 1 -23.60 16.19 -23.57
CA MET A 1 -22.92 16.90 -22.46
C MET A 1 -22.43 15.90 -21.40
N ALA A 2 -23.25 14.98 -20.90
CA ALA A 2 -22.88 13.99 -19.87
C ALA A 2 -21.69 13.09 -20.24
N ALA A 3 -21.63 12.58 -21.47
CA ALA A 3 -20.53 11.74 -21.92
C ALA A 3 -19.16 12.45 -21.90
N ALA A 4 -19.11 13.73 -22.31
CA ALA A 4 -17.87 14.52 -22.27
C ALA A 4 -17.42 14.79 -20.82
N ALA A 5 -18.36 15.10 -19.93
CA ALA A 5 -18.06 15.28 -18.51
C ALA A 5 -17.53 13.98 -17.87
N MET A 6 -18.15 12.84 -18.18
CA MET A 6 -17.69 11.54 -17.71
C MET A 6 -16.29 11.18 -18.22
N ALA A 7 -16.01 11.43 -19.51
CA ALA A 7 -14.69 11.20 -20.08
C ALA A 7 -13.62 12.10 -19.42
N ALA A 8 -13.96 13.36 -19.11
CA ALA A 8 -13.05 14.26 -18.40
C ALA A 8 -12.78 13.78 -16.96
N ALA A 9 -13.82 13.33 -16.24
CA ALA A 9 -13.69 12.79 -14.88
C ALA A 9 -12.85 11.52 -14.84
N LEU A 10 -13.05 10.60 -15.79
CA LEU A 10 -12.24 9.38 -15.92
C LEU A 10 -10.76 9.71 -16.19
N ARG A 11 -10.46 10.70 -17.07
CA ARG A 11 -9.08 11.16 -17.31
C ARG A 11 -8.44 11.71 -16.05
N ALA A 12 -9.15 12.58 -15.34
CA ALA A 12 -8.66 13.18 -14.09
C ALA A 12 -8.39 12.10 -13.02
N CYS A 13 -9.31 11.13 -12.89
CA CYS A 13 -9.15 10.00 -11.98
C CYS A 13 -7.94 9.13 -12.36
N ALA A 14 -7.79 8.74 -13.63
CA ALA A 14 -6.64 7.95 -14.09
C ALA A 14 -5.31 8.65 -13.80
N ALA A 15 -5.23 9.96 -14.07
CA ALA A 15 -4.04 10.77 -13.75
C ALA A 15 -3.79 10.85 -12.24
N ALA A 16 -4.85 10.96 -11.42
CA ALA A 16 -4.74 10.95 -9.96
C ALA A 16 -4.21 9.59 -9.47
N VAL A 17 -4.79 8.48 -9.94
CA VAL A 17 -4.35 7.12 -9.57
C VAL A 17 -2.88 6.91 -9.96
N ALA A 18 -2.46 7.32 -11.15
CA ALA A 18 -1.06 7.17 -11.57
C ALA A 18 -0.07 7.94 -10.68
N ARG A 19 -0.43 9.17 -10.25
CA ARG A 19 0.39 9.92 -9.27
C ARG A 19 0.44 9.24 -7.92
N GLN A 20 -0.70 8.73 -7.45
CA GLN A 20 -0.79 8.04 -6.16
C GLN A 20 -0.05 6.71 -6.18
N ASP A 21 -0.03 5.99 -7.30
CA ASP A 21 0.75 4.76 -7.45
C ASP A 21 2.27 5.02 -7.32
N ALA A 22 2.78 6.10 -7.88
CA ALA A 22 4.17 6.50 -7.68
C ALA A 22 4.49 6.81 -6.21
N ALA A 23 3.61 7.56 -5.52
CA ALA A 23 3.75 7.87 -4.10
C ALA A 23 3.68 6.60 -3.23
N TRP A 24 2.78 5.67 -3.58
CA TRP A 24 2.64 4.38 -2.93
C TRP A 24 3.92 3.56 -3.01
N ARG A 25 4.48 3.41 -4.22
CA ARG A 25 5.75 2.67 -4.42
C ARG A 25 6.91 3.30 -3.65
N ALA A 26 7.00 4.63 -3.64
CA ALA A 26 8.02 5.33 -2.86
C ALA A 26 7.88 5.04 -1.35
N ALA A 27 6.66 5.06 -0.82
CA ALA A 27 6.38 4.73 0.57
C ALA A 27 6.74 3.27 0.90
N LEU A 28 6.40 2.31 0.03
CA LEU A 28 6.77 0.90 0.19
C LEU A 28 8.30 0.69 0.18
N ALA A 29 9.01 1.35 -0.74
CA ALA A 29 10.47 1.30 -0.81
C ALA A 29 11.12 1.84 0.47
N ALA A 30 10.52 2.87 1.09
CA ALA A 30 10.99 3.44 2.34
C ALA A 30 10.71 2.54 3.57
N TRP A 31 9.77 1.60 3.48
CA TRP A 31 9.49 0.63 4.53
C TRP A 31 10.53 -0.49 4.59
N ALA A 32 11.01 -0.98 3.45
CA ALA A 32 11.89 -2.14 3.35
C ALA A 32 13.12 -2.09 4.27
N PRO A 33 13.90 -0.99 4.34
CA PRO A 33 15.05 -0.92 5.23
C PRO A 33 14.67 -0.95 6.71
N LEU A 34 13.53 -0.36 7.09
CA LEU A 34 13.06 -0.36 8.48
C LEU A 34 12.61 -1.76 8.93
N LEU A 35 11.91 -2.47 8.05
CA LEU A 35 11.50 -3.85 8.29
C LEU A 35 12.71 -4.78 8.42
N GLY A 36 13.70 -4.63 7.54
CA GLY A 36 14.97 -5.38 7.62
C GLY A 36 15.73 -5.09 8.92
N ALA A 37 15.80 -3.81 9.33
CA ALA A 37 16.45 -3.42 10.58
C ALA A 37 15.76 -4.06 11.80
N LEU A 38 14.43 -4.07 11.84
CA LEU A 38 13.66 -4.71 12.92
C LEU A 38 13.90 -6.22 12.99
N GLY A 39 13.88 -6.90 11.85
CA GLY A 39 14.20 -8.34 11.79
C GLY A 39 15.62 -8.63 12.27
N GLY A 40 16.59 -7.84 11.83
CA GLY A 40 17.99 -7.96 12.28
C GLY A 40 18.17 -7.69 13.78
N LEU A 41 17.51 -6.67 14.32
CA LEU A 41 17.51 -6.38 15.76
C LEU A 41 16.89 -7.53 16.55
N ALA A 42 15.77 -8.09 16.10
CA ALA A 42 15.13 -9.23 16.77
C ALA A 42 16.05 -10.46 16.83
N ALA A 43 16.73 -10.77 15.71
CA ALA A 43 17.70 -11.85 15.65
C ALA A 43 18.87 -11.63 16.63
N GLN A 44 19.41 -10.41 16.67
CA GLN A 44 20.49 -10.03 17.62
C GLN A 44 20.02 -10.14 19.08
N MET A 45 18.82 -9.63 19.40
CA MET A 45 18.25 -9.72 20.75
C MET A 45 18.01 -11.17 21.18
N ARG A 46 17.56 -12.02 20.25
CA ARG A 46 17.40 -13.45 20.50
C ARG A 46 18.74 -14.14 20.73
N ALA A 47 19.76 -13.85 19.93
CA ALA A 47 21.12 -14.35 20.12
C ALA A 47 21.69 -13.94 21.48
N ALA A 48 21.53 -12.65 21.85
CA ALA A 48 21.97 -12.14 23.15
C ALA A 48 21.27 -12.81 24.34
N ARG A 49 20.00 -13.21 24.21
CA ARG A 49 19.28 -14.00 25.24
C ARG A 49 19.86 -15.40 25.45
N ARG A 50 20.34 -16.03 24.37
CA ARG A 50 20.90 -17.40 24.38
C ARG A 50 22.35 -17.45 24.82
N LEU A 51 23.06 -16.31 24.83
CA LEU A 51 24.48 -16.26 25.18
C LEU A 51 24.68 -16.61 26.68
N ALA A 52 25.61 -17.54 26.95
CA ALA A 52 26.07 -17.84 28.30
C ALA A 52 27.02 -16.75 28.78
N TRP A 53 26.49 -15.65 29.28
CA TRP A 53 27.25 -14.45 29.65
C TRP A 53 28.35 -14.73 30.69
N GLY A 54 28.07 -15.60 31.69
CA GLY A 54 29.04 -15.94 32.74
C GLY A 54 30.24 -16.76 32.26
N GLY A 55 30.10 -17.49 31.13
CA GLY A 55 31.17 -18.27 30.51
C GLY A 55 31.89 -17.56 29.37
N SER A 56 31.55 -16.30 29.08
CA SER A 56 32.14 -15.50 28.00
C SER A 56 33.02 -14.37 28.53
N PRO A 57 34.01 -13.90 27.76
CA PRO A 57 34.80 -12.70 28.14
C PRO A 57 33.95 -11.46 28.37
N LEU A 58 32.73 -11.41 27.78
CA LEU A 58 31.77 -10.31 27.95
C LEU A 58 31.14 -10.29 29.35
N GLY A 59 31.13 -11.40 30.06
CA GLY A 59 30.63 -11.49 31.44
C GLY A 59 31.44 -10.67 32.46
N ALA A 60 32.73 -10.38 32.14
CA ALA A 60 33.58 -9.52 32.96
C ALA A 60 33.06 -8.05 33.02
N PHE A 61 32.24 -7.63 32.05
CA PHE A 61 31.71 -6.25 32.01
C PHE A 61 30.36 -6.14 32.73
N GLY A 62 30.40 -5.67 33.99
CA GLY A 62 29.18 -5.49 34.80
C GLY A 62 28.09 -4.67 34.09
N GLY A 63 26.88 -5.20 34.02
CA GLY A 63 25.72 -4.54 33.45
C GLY A 63 25.69 -4.43 31.92
N LEU A 64 26.67 -5.01 31.19
CA LEU A 64 26.73 -4.97 29.72
C LEU A 64 25.47 -5.55 29.09
N ARG A 65 24.99 -6.70 29.56
CA ARG A 65 23.76 -7.36 29.09
C ARG A 65 22.55 -6.43 29.17
N ALA A 66 22.37 -5.73 30.30
CA ALA A 66 21.25 -4.84 30.49
C ALA A 66 21.35 -3.57 29.62
N ARG A 67 22.59 -3.06 29.44
CA ARG A 67 22.85 -1.90 28.55
C ARG A 67 22.62 -2.26 27.09
N LEU A 68 23.09 -3.41 26.65
CA LEU A 68 22.87 -3.90 25.28
C LEU A 68 21.37 -4.07 24.99
N TRP A 69 20.65 -4.71 25.91
CA TRP A 69 19.20 -4.90 25.78
C TRP A 69 18.46 -3.58 25.67
N ARG A 70 18.75 -2.61 26.52
CA ARG A 70 18.12 -1.28 26.46
C ARG A 70 18.41 -0.57 25.14
N LYS A 71 19.66 -0.66 24.63
CA LYS A 71 20.05 -0.02 23.38
C LYS A 71 19.33 -0.65 22.19
N GLN A 72 19.27 -2.00 22.13
CA GLN A 72 18.57 -2.72 21.06
C GLN A 72 17.07 -2.45 21.09
N ARG A 73 16.46 -2.45 22.29
CA ARG A 73 15.04 -2.15 22.45
C ARG A 73 14.73 -0.72 22.00
N GLY A 74 15.50 0.27 22.41
CA GLY A 74 15.32 1.65 21.98
C GLY A 74 15.46 1.84 20.48
N ALA A 75 16.41 1.13 19.84
CA ALA A 75 16.53 1.15 18.38
C ALA A 75 15.31 0.53 17.69
N ALA A 76 14.76 -0.57 18.23
CA ALA A 76 13.57 -1.21 17.71
C ALA A 76 12.31 -0.33 17.88
N GLU A 77 12.15 0.30 19.03
CA GLU A 77 11.07 1.26 19.31
C GLU A 77 11.10 2.43 18.33
N ALA A 78 12.29 3.02 18.10
CA ALA A 78 12.48 4.11 17.14
C ALA A 78 12.13 3.68 15.69
N ALA A 79 12.52 2.47 15.28
CA ALA A 79 12.16 1.95 13.96
C ALA A 79 10.65 1.69 13.82
N LEU A 80 9.98 1.19 14.86
CA LEU A 80 8.53 1.01 14.89
C LEU A 80 7.79 2.35 14.84
N GLU A 81 8.28 3.38 15.53
CA GLU A 81 7.74 4.73 15.48
C GLU A 81 7.84 5.31 14.06
N GLN A 82 9.00 5.16 13.41
CA GLN A 82 9.18 5.59 12.02
C GLN A 82 8.23 4.88 11.07
N LEU A 83 8.04 3.55 11.21
CA LEU A 83 7.06 2.80 10.43
C LEU A 83 5.63 3.29 10.68
N GLY A 84 5.31 3.62 11.93
CA GLY A 84 4.03 4.23 12.32
C GLY A 84 3.77 5.55 11.62
N GLY A 85 4.78 6.43 11.58
CA GLY A 85 4.72 7.71 10.86
C GLY A 85 4.52 7.52 9.35
N ARG A 86 5.31 6.65 8.73
CA ARG A 86 5.19 6.36 7.29
C ARG A 86 3.89 5.65 6.91
N ARG A 87 3.22 4.98 7.83
CA ARG A 87 1.86 4.44 7.60
C ARG A 87 0.86 5.54 7.26
N ALA A 88 1.06 6.76 7.75
CA ALA A 88 0.22 7.90 7.39
C ALA A 88 0.32 8.24 5.90
N GLU A 89 1.50 8.06 5.27
CA GLU A 89 1.70 8.25 3.83
C GLU A 89 0.87 7.24 3.03
N LEU A 90 0.91 5.96 3.41
CA LEU A 90 0.08 4.91 2.78
C LEU A 90 -1.42 5.20 2.96
N ARG A 91 -1.82 5.70 4.13
CA ARG A 91 -3.21 6.11 4.38
C ARG A 91 -3.62 7.25 3.46
N ALA A 92 -2.78 8.26 3.31
CA ALA A 92 -3.07 9.42 2.46
C ALA A 92 -3.26 9.00 1.00
N VAL A 93 -2.42 8.09 0.49
CA VAL A 93 -2.59 7.51 -0.86
C VAL A 93 -3.91 6.77 -1.00
N ARG A 94 -4.25 5.88 -0.07
CA ARG A 94 -5.52 5.16 -0.08
C ARG A 94 -6.72 6.13 -0.11
N ASP A 95 -6.69 7.16 0.75
CA ASP A 95 -7.78 8.12 0.87
C ASP A 95 -7.91 8.98 -0.40
N ALA A 96 -6.79 9.37 -1.00
CA ALA A 96 -6.76 10.12 -2.26
C ALA A 96 -7.31 9.30 -3.43
N VAL A 97 -6.96 8.01 -3.52
CA VAL A 97 -7.52 7.10 -4.53
C VAL A 97 -9.02 6.91 -4.31
N ALA A 98 -9.45 6.66 -3.08
CA ALA A 98 -10.87 6.51 -2.76
C ALA A 98 -11.68 7.78 -3.09
N ALA A 99 -11.15 8.96 -2.81
CA ALA A 99 -11.79 10.24 -3.16
C ALA A 99 -11.90 10.42 -4.68
N ALA A 100 -10.83 10.11 -5.44
CA ALA A 100 -10.83 10.23 -6.89
C ALA A 100 -11.84 9.27 -7.55
N VAL A 101 -11.87 8.01 -7.13
CA VAL A 101 -12.83 7.00 -7.61
C VAL A 101 -14.26 7.38 -7.21
N GLY A 102 -14.47 7.78 -5.96
CA GLY A 102 -15.77 8.19 -5.46
C GLY A 102 -16.35 9.40 -6.21
N ALA A 103 -15.51 10.34 -6.66
CA ALA A 103 -15.94 11.47 -7.47
C ALA A 103 -16.48 11.03 -8.84
N VAL A 104 -15.83 10.05 -9.49
CA VAL A 104 -16.29 9.50 -10.77
C VAL A 104 -17.61 8.74 -10.60
N LEU A 105 -17.73 7.93 -9.55
CA LEU A 105 -18.96 7.15 -9.29
C LEU A 105 -20.15 8.07 -9.01
N ARG A 106 -19.97 9.09 -8.18
CA ARG A 106 -21.03 10.10 -7.93
C ARG A 106 -21.46 10.81 -9.21
N LEU A 107 -20.50 11.24 -10.06
CA LEU A 107 -20.83 11.85 -11.33
C LEU A 107 -21.63 10.90 -12.24
N TYR A 108 -21.27 9.61 -12.23
CA TYR A 108 -22.03 8.59 -12.98
C TYR A 108 -23.45 8.46 -12.43
N GLU A 109 -23.64 8.39 -11.12
CA GLU A 109 -24.97 8.31 -10.48
C GLU A 109 -25.84 9.52 -10.85
N GLU A 110 -25.28 10.73 -10.82
CA GLU A 110 -25.96 11.97 -11.17
C GLU A 110 -26.37 12.03 -12.66
N ARG A 111 -25.59 11.39 -13.54
CA ARG A 111 -25.77 11.47 -14.99
C ARG A 111 -26.28 10.17 -15.63
N ALA A 112 -26.56 9.16 -14.84
CA ALA A 112 -26.93 7.83 -15.33
C ALA A 112 -28.15 7.86 -16.27
N ALA A 113 -29.16 8.68 -15.94
CA ALA A 113 -30.35 8.86 -16.76
C ALA A 113 -30.05 9.49 -18.13
N GLU A 114 -29.14 10.48 -18.18
CA GLU A 114 -28.72 11.14 -19.42
C GLU A 114 -27.85 10.23 -20.30
N LEU A 115 -27.01 9.40 -19.67
CA LEU A 115 -26.09 8.48 -20.37
C LEU A 115 -26.84 7.29 -20.98
N GLY A 116 -27.82 6.77 -20.27
CA GLY A 116 -28.57 5.58 -20.64
C GLY A 116 -27.79 4.27 -20.52
N LEU A 117 -28.47 3.20 -20.16
CA LEU A 117 -27.84 1.89 -19.91
C LEU A 117 -27.16 1.33 -21.16
N ALA A 118 -27.79 1.45 -22.34
CA ALA A 118 -27.23 0.94 -23.58
C ALA A 118 -25.89 1.61 -23.93
N ALA A 119 -25.74 2.91 -23.68
CA ALA A 119 -24.50 3.62 -23.91
C ALA A 119 -23.42 3.23 -22.88
N ALA A 120 -23.80 3.03 -21.63
CA ALA A 120 -22.88 2.61 -20.57
C ALA A 120 -22.31 1.20 -20.77
N LEU A 121 -23.08 0.31 -21.40
CA LEU A 121 -22.68 -1.08 -21.70
C LEU A 121 -22.02 -1.25 -23.08
N ARG A 122 -22.03 -0.23 -23.93
CA ARG A 122 -21.45 -0.30 -25.27
C ARG A 122 -19.94 -0.47 -25.20
N ARG A 123 -19.43 -1.52 -25.82
CA ARG A 123 -18.00 -1.78 -26.03
C ARG A 123 -17.53 -1.25 -27.36
N GLY A 124 -16.36 -0.65 -27.41
CA GLY A 124 -15.62 -0.42 -28.65
C GLY A 124 -14.79 -1.63 -29.05
N PRO A 125 -14.28 -1.69 -30.30
CA PRO A 125 -13.47 -2.82 -30.79
C PRO A 125 -12.20 -3.09 -29.97
N ARG A 126 -11.67 -2.05 -29.31
CA ARG A 126 -10.44 -2.11 -28.50
C ARG A 126 -10.59 -1.40 -27.13
N CYS A 127 -11.81 -0.96 -26.82
CA CYS A 127 -12.10 -0.20 -25.61
C CYS A 127 -13.11 -0.90 -24.73
N PRO A 128 -12.90 -0.90 -23.41
CA PRO A 128 -13.90 -1.37 -22.47
C PRO A 128 -15.14 -0.47 -22.50
N SER A 129 -16.27 -1.00 -22.06
CA SER A 129 -17.46 -0.20 -21.81
C SER A 129 -17.24 0.77 -20.62
N LEU A 130 -18.12 1.78 -20.49
CA LEU A 130 -18.08 2.65 -19.30
C LEU A 130 -18.31 1.85 -18.02
N ALA A 131 -19.22 0.87 -18.04
CA ALA A 131 -19.47 0.01 -16.89
C ALA A 131 -18.21 -0.76 -16.45
N GLU A 132 -17.47 -1.36 -17.38
CA GLU A 132 -16.20 -2.05 -17.09
C GLU A 132 -15.11 -1.09 -16.61
N ALA A 133 -15.10 0.14 -17.09
CA ALA A 133 -14.17 1.16 -16.60
C ALA A 133 -14.48 1.54 -15.15
N LEU A 134 -15.75 1.70 -14.79
CA LEU A 134 -16.18 1.99 -13.41
C LEU A 134 -15.87 0.83 -12.47
N GLU A 135 -16.15 -0.41 -12.89
CA GLU A 135 -15.77 -1.62 -12.15
C GLU A 135 -14.26 -1.69 -11.93
N GLY A 136 -13.47 -1.43 -12.98
CA GLY A 136 -12.02 -1.37 -12.88
C GLY A 136 -11.50 -0.32 -11.90
N LEU A 137 -12.18 0.83 -11.77
CA LEU A 137 -11.85 1.84 -10.75
C LEU A 137 -12.15 1.36 -9.33
N GLN A 138 -13.27 0.65 -9.14
CA GLN A 138 -13.60 0.05 -7.84
C GLN A 138 -12.59 -1.02 -7.45
N ASP A 139 -12.10 -1.82 -8.41
CA ASP A 139 -11.03 -2.81 -8.17
C ASP A 139 -9.73 -2.13 -7.73
N VAL A 140 -9.36 -1.01 -8.36
CA VAL A 140 -8.19 -0.20 -7.97
C VAL A 140 -8.35 0.33 -6.56
N GLU A 141 -9.49 0.90 -6.21
CA GLU A 141 -9.76 1.40 -4.85
C GLU A 141 -9.67 0.25 -3.82
N ARG A 142 -10.29 -0.89 -4.13
CA ARG A 142 -10.27 -2.09 -3.27
C ARG A 142 -8.84 -2.60 -3.08
N HIS A 143 -8.00 -2.58 -4.11
CA HIS A 143 -6.59 -2.96 -4.03
C HIS A 143 -5.82 -2.14 -2.98
N TYR A 144 -5.87 -0.79 -3.07
CA TYR A 144 -5.18 0.08 -2.10
C TYR A 144 -5.75 -0.03 -0.69
N ARG A 145 -7.07 -0.21 -0.57
CA ARG A 145 -7.74 -0.41 0.72
C ARG A 145 -7.25 -1.69 1.41
N HIS A 146 -7.23 -2.81 0.71
CA HIS A 146 -6.81 -4.09 1.27
C HIS A 146 -5.34 -4.07 1.66
N LEU A 147 -4.47 -3.60 0.77
CA LEU A 147 -3.04 -3.54 1.03
C LEU A 147 -2.72 -2.63 2.24
N TYR A 148 -3.41 -1.49 2.37
CA TYR A 148 -3.30 -0.64 3.55
C TYR A 148 -3.75 -1.37 4.83
N LEU A 149 -4.87 -2.09 4.79
CA LEU A 149 -5.39 -2.81 5.95
C LEU A 149 -4.46 -3.94 6.38
N GLU A 150 -3.93 -4.72 5.46
CA GLU A 150 -2.95 -5.77 5.78
C GLU A 150 -1.66 -5.19 6.35
N SER A 151 -1.16 -4.09 5.79
CA SER A 151 0.00 -3.36 6.32
C SER A 151 -0.24 -2.87 7.75
N LYS A 152 -1.43 -2.32 8.01
CA LYS A 152 -1.84 -1.89 9.35
C LYS A 152 -1.89 -3.06 10.32
N LEU A 153 -2.51 -4.17 9.94
CA LEU A 153 -2.64 -5.36 10.79
C LEU A 153 -1.28 -5.99 11.08
N LEU A 154 -0.38 -6.02 10.09
CA LEU A 154 0.98 -6.49 10.27
C LEU A 154 1.71 -5.71 11.37
N LEU A 155 1.66 -4.37 11.31
CA LEU A 155 2.32 -3.52 12.30
C LEU A 155 1.68 -3.60 13.69
N LEU A 156 0.38 -3.85 13.79
CA LEU A 156 -0.31 -3.99 15.08
C LEU A 156 0.10 -5.24 15.87
N ARG A 157 0.63 -6.26 15.19
CA ARG A 157 1.09 -7.50 15.82
C ARG A 157 2.50 -7.40 16.37
N VAL A 158 3.28 -6.44 15.88
CA VAL A 158 4.70 -6.34 16.19
C VAL A 158 4.92 -5.48 17.43
N SER A 159 5.64 -6.04 18.40
CA SER A 159 6.09 -5.34 19.60
C SER A 159 7.52 -5.74 19.95
N CYS A 160 8.23 -4.89 20.69
CA CYS A 160 9.57 -5.20 21.16
C CYS A 160 9.64 -6.38 22.13
N ASP A 161 8.50 -6.83 22.64
CA ASP A 161 8.41 -8.00 23.54
C ASP A 161 8.25 -9.32 22.76
N SER A 162 7.76 -9.24 21.52
CA SER A 162 7.57 -10.38 20.61
C SER A 162 8.67 -10.47 19.55
N LEU A 163 9.85 -10.98 19.95
CA LEU A 163 11.00 -11.10 19.03
C LEU A 163 10.72 -11.99 17.82
N ALA A 164 9.85 -13.00 17.97
CA ALA A 164 9.49 -13.89 16.86
C ALA A 164 8.70 -13.14 15.77
N GLU A 165 7.75 -12.30 16.18
CA GLU A 165 6.96 -11.46 15.28
C GLU A 165 7.84 -10.43 14.56
N MET A 166 8.77 -9.78 15.31
CA MET A 166 9.71 -8.82 14.73
C MET A 166 10.65 -9.48 13.71
N GLU A 167 11.15 -10.70 13.99
CA GLU A 167 12.05 -11.41 13.09
C GLU A 167 11.34 -11.90 11.82
N ALA A 168 10.06 -12.29 11.93
CA ALA A 168 9.25 -12.72 10.80
C ALA A 168 8.70 -11.55 9.95
N LEU A 169 8.85 -10.31 10.43
CA LEU A 169 8.23 -9.13 9.83
C LEU A 169 8.63 -8.90 8.36
N PRO A 170 9.92 -8.95 7.96
CA PRO A 170 10.30 -8.76 6.55
C PRO A 170 9.63 -9.78 5.63
N GLN A 171 9.67 -11.06 6.00
CA GLN A 171 9.09 -12.13 5.20
C GLN A 171 7.54 -12.04 5.14
N SER A 172 6.91 -11.64 6.23
CA SER A 172 5.45 -11.43 6.25
C SER A 172 5.04 -10.27 5.34
N TRP A 173 5.87 -9.23 5.27
CA TRP A 173 5.69 -8.11 4.36
C TRP A 173 5.84 -8.53 2.89
N GLU A 174 6.87 -9.28 2.54
CA GLU A 174 7.08 -9.81 1.19
C GLU A 174 5.86 -10.61 0.71
N ARG A 175 5.29 -11.48 1.57
CA ARG A 175 4.08 -12.24 1.26
C ARG A 175 2.86 -11.34 0.99
N ILE A 176 2.75 -10.20 1.68
CA ILE A 176 1.70 -9.22 1.40
C ILE A 176 1.92 -8.63 0.00
N LEU A 177 3.15 -8.19 -0.32
CA LEU A 177 3.47 -7.60 -1.62
C LEU A 177 3.28 -8.58 -2.78
N GLU A 178 3.65 -9.84 -2.61
CA GLU A 178 3.45 -10.90 -3.62
C GLU A 178 1.98 -11.12 -3.95
N ARG A 179 1.09 -10.99 -2.97
CA ARG A 179 -0.36 -11.13 -3.14
C ARG A 179 -0.97 -9.98 -3.92
N TYR A 180 -0.43 -8.79 -3.75
CA TYR A 180 -0.90 -7.54 -4.36
C TYR A 180 0.05 -7.07 -5.46
N LYS A 181 0.11 -7.84 -6.58
CA LYS A 181 0.95 -7.50 -7.72
C LYS A 181 0.58 -6.13 -8.30
N PRO A 182 1.56 -5.27 -8.58
CA PRO A 182 1.34 -3.92 -9.13
C PRO A 182 0.67 -3.92 -10.51
N ASP A 183 0.74 -5.02 -11.25
CA ASP A 183 0.19 -5.15 -12.60
C ASP A 183 -1.31 -4.88 -12.68
N VAL A 184 -2.08 -5.21 -11.62
CA VAL A 184 -3.53 -4.96 -11.57
C VAL A 184 -3.86 -3.49 -11.75
N VAL A 185 -3.15 -2.60 -11.05
CA VAL A 185 -3.36 -1.15 -11.14
C VAL A 185 -2.93 -0.64 -12.50
N GLN A 186 -1.75 -1.05 -12.99
CA GLN A 186 -1.22 -0.62 -14.29
C GLN A 186 -2.13 -1.03 -15.45
N VAL A 187 -2.59 -2.28 -15.47
CA VAL A 187 -3.51 -2.78 -16.49
C VAL A 187 -4.81 -1.98 -16.48
N ARG A 188 -5.40 -1.70 -15.30
CA ARG A 188 -6.64 -0.93 -15.20
C ARG A 188 -6.46 0.52 -15.64
N VAL A 189 -5.37 1.18 -15.26
CA VAL A 189 -5.06 2.55 -15.70
C VAL A 189 -4.82 2.62 -17.22
N VAL A 190 -4.14 1.63 -17.80
CA VAL A 190 -3.94 1.54 -19.26
C VAL A 190 -5.26 1.34 -20.00
N LEU A 191 -6.16 0.49 -19.48
CA LEU A 191 -7.50 0.29 -20.07
C LEU A 191 -8.33 1.58 -20.04
N LEU A 192 -8.27 2.32 -18.92
CA LEU A 192 -8.93 3.63 -18.79
C LEU A 192 -8.39 4.65 -19.80
N THR A 193 -7.06 4.71 -19.98
CA THR A 193 -6.45 5.64 -20.95
C THR A 193 -6.77 5.29 -22.40
N ARG A 194 -6.98 4.02 -22.73
CA ARG A 194 -7.44 3.58 -24.06
C ARG A 194 -8.88 4.03 -24.35
N LEU A 195 -9.80 3.80 -23.41
CA LEU A 195 -11.19 4.27 -23.51
C LEU A 195 -11.27 5.77 -23.80
N LEU A 196 -10.34 6.53 -23.28
CA LEU A 196 -10.33 7.98 -23.37
C LEU A 196 -9.75 8.49 -24.72
N ARG A 197 -8.90 7.72 -25.39
CA ARG A 197 -8.32 8.09 -26.70
C ARG A 197 -9.33 7.89 -27.84
N GLU A 198 -10.12 6.83 -27.82
CA GLU A 198 -11.12 6.56 -28.87
C GLU A 198 -12.32 7.51 -28.80
N ASN A 199 -12.72 7.93 -27.60
CA ASN A 199 -13.81 8.92 -27.43
C ASN A 199 -13.39 10.36 -27.79
N SER A 200 -12.12 10.62 -28.11
CA SER A 200 -11.63 11.93 -28.55
C SER A 200 -11.58 12.06 -30.08
N VAL A 201 -11.90 11.00 -30.83
CA VAL A 201 -11.80 10.95 -32.30
C VAL A 201 -13.21 11.03 -32.97
N HIS A 202 -14.26 11.11 -32.17
CA HIS A 202 -15.64 11.33 -32.61
C HIS A 202 -16.21 12.59 -31.94
#